data_cd237106e1d2a5352c20c77e6e20e7ef
#
_entry.id   cd237106e1d2a5352c20c77e6e20e7ef
#
_cell.length_a   1.000
_cell.length_b   1.000
_cell.length_c   1.000
_cell.angle_alpha   90.00
_cell.angle_beta   90.00
_cell.angle_gamma   90.00
#
_symmetry.space_group_name_H-M   'P 1'
#
loop_
_entity.id
_entity.type
_entity.pdbx_description
1 polymer ?
#
loop_
_entity_poly.entity_id
_entity_poly.type
_entity_poly.pdbx_seq_one_letter_code
_entity_poly.pdbx_strand_id
1 'polypeptide(L)'
;MPSEIRDAMDAIGEQARSAGQVIARTPTGAKNRALEAMARQIEGARDRILEANAADLEAANRTGLSSALLDRLELTPERVGAMAEGLAQIASLPDPVGEISDMSPRPSGITVGKMRVPLGVIGIIYESRPNVTADAAGLCLKSGNAAILRGGSEALHSNGAIGDCLARGLAEAGLPESVIQVLKTTDRSAVSAMLQSPHYLDVIVPRGGRGLIEKVSAESQVPVIRHLDGNCHVFVDDHADVYKAVEIAFNAKCRRYGVCGAMETLLLASSVAAAVLERLLPRYVEAGVELRGCARTREMVPGCTGATESDWETEYLAPVLAVRIVDSLDEAIAHIGRYGSGHTDAIVTNDLSRSQRFIREVDSSSVMVNASTQFADGFEYGLGAEIGISTDRLHVRGPVGLEGLTIQKYIVYGDGTTRP
;
A
#
# COMPACT_ATOMS: atom_id res chain seq x y z
N MET A 1 0.23 -19.83 23.07
CA MET A 1 -1.07 -19.59 22.41
C MET A 1 -2.06 -20.60 22.94
N PRO A 2 -3.31 -20.21 23.34
CA PRO A 2 -4.36 -21.14 23.74
C PRO A 2 -4.65 -22.15 22.65
N SER A 3 -4.92 -23.41 23.02
CA SER A 3 -5.22 -24.49 22.04
C SER A 3 -6.44 -24.16 21.18
N GLU A 4 -7.50 -23.64 21.79
CA GLU A 4 -8.76 -23.27 21.11
C GLU A 4 -8.55 -22.26 19.95
N ILE A 5 -7.68 -21.28 20.12
CA ILE A 5 -7.37 -20.30 19.06
C ILE A 5 -6.56 -20.96 17.94
N ARG A 6 -5.65 -21.87 18.30
CA ARG A 6 -4.90 -22.61 17.30
C ARG A 6 -5.83 -23.48 16.45
N ASP A 7 -6.69 -24.28 17.09
CA ASP A 7 -7.62 -25.19 16.42
C ASP A 7 -8.59 -24.41 15.51
N ALA A 8 -9.08 -23.24 15.98
CA ALA A 8 -9.92 -22.37 15.17
C ALA A 8 -9.17 -21.80 13.95
N MET A 9 -7.90 -21.37 14.12
CA MET A 9 -7.09 -20.84 13.03
C MET A 9 -6.69 -21.92 12.03
N ASP A 10 -6.43 -23.15 12.48
CA ASP A 10 -6.16 -24.29 11.62
C ASP A 10 -7.38 -24.60 10.74
N ALA A 11 -8.58 -24.64 11.31
CA ALA A 11 -9.83 -24.86 10.56
C ALA A 11 -10.08 -23.75 9.52
N ILE A 12 -9.85 -22.48 9.88
CA ILE A 12 -9.94 -21.33 8.97
C ILE A 12 -8.92 -21.45 7.84
N GLY A 13 -7.70 -21.83 8.17
CA GLY A 13 -6.61 -22.03 7.22
C GLY A 13 -6.89 -23.14 6.21
N GLU A 14 -7.39 -24.29 6.66
CA GLU A 14 -7.81 -25.41 5.80
C GLU A 14 -8.92 -25.00 4.83
N GLN A 15 -9.92 -24.29 5.34
CA GLN A 15 -11.01 -23.76 4.51
C GLN A 15 -10.51 -22.77 3.47
N ALA A 16 -9.58 -21.86 3.84
CA ALA A 16 -8.97 -20.90 2.93
C ALA A 16 -8.16 -21.60 1.85
N ARG A 17 -7.37 -22.63 2.19
CA ARG A 17 -6.61 -23.43 1.20
C ARG A 17 -7.54 -24.12 0.20
N SER A 18 -8.61 -24.73 0.67
CA SER A 18 -9.61 -25.37 -0.19
C SER A 18 -10.28 -24.37 -1.11
N ALA A 19 -10.75 -23.24 -0.56
CA ALA A 19 -11.37 -22.17 -1.33
C ALA A 19 -10.38 -21.50 -2.32
N GLY A 20 -9.12 -21.37 -1.93
CA GLY A 20 -8.05 -20.87 -2.78
C GLY A 20 -7.86 -21.68 -4.07
N GLN A 21 -7.98 -23.02 -3.98
CA GLN A 21 -7.93 -23.89 -5.16
C GLN A 21 -9.14 -23.70 -6.09
N VAL A 22 -10.28 -23.34 -5.56
CA VAL A 22 -11.50 -23.06 -6.35
C VAL A 22 -11.34 -21.72 -7.06
N ILE A 23 -11.02 -20.64 -6.31
CA ILE A 23 -10.96 -19.28 -6.86
C ILE A 23 -9.83 -19.13 -7.88
N ALA A 24 -8.69 -19.80 -7.72
CA ALA A 24 -7.58 -19.78 -8.66
C ALA A 24 -7.94 -20.28 -10.07
N ARG A 25 -9.01 -21.07 -10.21
CA ARG A 25 -9.52 -21.63 -11.47
C ARG A 25 -10.81 -20.99 -11.92
N THR A 26 -11.35 -20.08 -11.13
CA THR A 26 -12.63 -19.43 -11.40
C THR A 26 -12.48 -18.46 -12.58
N PRO A 27 -13.34 -18.55 -13.61
CA PRO A 27 -13.31 -17.63 -14.74
C PRO A 27 -13.57 -16.19 -14.31
N THR A 28 -12.96 -15.24 -15.00
CA THR A 28 -13.09 -13.79 -14.78
C THR A 28 -14.54 -13.33 -14.62
N GLY A 29 -15.45 -13.82 -15.50
CA GLY A 29 -16.85 -13.44 -15.43
C GLY A 29 -17.56 -13.86 -14.13
N ALA A 30 -17.14 -14.98 -13.50
CA ALA A 30 -17.70 -15.39 -12.20
C ALA A 30 -17.13 -14.54 -11.06
N LYS A 31 -15.84 -14.22 -11.10
CA LYS A 31 -15.21 -13.28 -10.15
C LYS A 31 -15.88 -11.89 -10.23
N ASN A 32 -16.12 -11.38 -11.43
CA ASN A 32 -16.78 -10.09 -11.64
C ASN A 32 -18.21 -10.09 -11.07
N ARG A 33 -19.00 -11.12 -11.35
CA ARG A 33 -20.36 -11.24 -10.75
C ARG A 33 -20.33 -11.25 -9.24
N ALA A 34 -19.34 -11.92 -8.61
CA ALA A 34 -19.20 -11.92 -7.17
C ALA A 34 -18.87 -10.51 -6.62
N LEU A 35 -17.95 -9.78 -7.26
CA LEU A 35 -17.62 -8.41 -6.89
C LEU A 35 -18.82 -7.46 -7.00
N GLU A 36 -19.56 -7.55 -8.10
CA GLU A 36 -20.79 -6.79 -8.29
C GLU A 36 -21.88 -7.16 -7.27
N ALA A 37 -22.01 -8.44 -6.93
CA ALA A 37 -22.93 -8.90 -5.87
C ALA A 37 -22.50 -8.34 -4.50
N MET A 38 -21.21 -8.41 -4.15
CA MET A 38 -20.67 -7.80 -2.92
C MET A 38 -20.95 -6.30 -2.86
N ALA A 39 -20.77 -5.57 -3.95
CA ALA A 39 -21.08 -4.14 -4.03
C ALA A 39 -22.55 -3.86 -3.72
N ARG A 40 -23.47 -4.62 -4.34
CA ARG A 40 -24.92 -4.52 -4.06
C ARG A 40 -25.27 -4.86 -2.62
N GLN A 41 -24.64 -5.90 -2.04
CA GLN A 41 -24.85 -6.29 -0.64
C GLN A 41 -24.39 -5.20 0.34
N ILE A 42 -23.27 -4.53 0.08
CA ILE A 42 -22.77 -3.39 0.89
C ILE A 42 -23.75 -2.22 0.78
N GLU A 43 -24.17 -1.83 -0.43
CA GLU A 43 -25.14 -0.77 -0.62
C GLU A 43 -26.49 -1.04 0.08
N GLY A 44 -27.00 -2.28 -0.08
CA GLY A 44 -28.26 -2.67 0.54
C GLY A 44 -28.20 -2.81 2.07
N ALA A 45 -26.99 -2.96 2.63
CA ALA A 45 -26.77 -3.07 4.08
C ALA A 45 -26.20 -1.77 4.70
N ARG A 46 -26.24 -0.63 3.98
CA ARG A 46 -25.66 0.66 4.40
C ARG A 46 -26.01 1.03 5.83
N ASP A 47 -27.28 1.03 6.19
CA ASP A 47 -27.74 1.43 7.53
C ASP A 47 -27.19 0.50 8.61
N ARG A 48 -27.17 -0.82 8.36
CA ARG A 48 -26.60 -1.81 9.28
C ARG A 48 -25.10 -1.63 9.46
N ILE A 49 -24.37 -1.27 8.40
CA ILE A 49 -22.93 -1.00 8.47
C ILE A 49 -22.67 0.28 9.27
N LEU A 50 -23.47 1.32 9.07
CA LEU A 50 -23.36 2.57 9.83
C LEU A 50 -23.71 2.38 11.31
N GLU A 51 -24.72 1.57 11.62
CA GLU A 51 -25.07 1.22 13.02
C GLU A 51 -23.93 0.45 13.70
N ALA A 52 -23.34 -0.54 13.02
CA ALA A 52 -22.17 -1.26 13.50
C ALA A 52 -20.96 -0.32 13.72
N ASN A 53 -20.76 0.62 12.81
CA ASN A 53 -19.69 1.61 12.94
C ASN A 53 -19.91 2.61 14.09
N ALA A 54 -21.14 3.02 14.33
CA ALA A 54 -21.47 3.86 15.48
C ALA A 54 -21.13 3.17 16.81
N ALA A 55 -21.37 1.87 16.92
CA ALA A 55 -20.99 1.09 18.11
C ALA A 55 -19.46 1.04 18.30
N ASP A 56 -18.70 0.84 17.21
CA ASP A 56 -17.24 0.86 17.23
C ASP A 56 -16.70 2.26 17.62
N LEU A 57 -17.25 3.33 17.07
CA LEU A 57 -16.87 4.72 17.38
C LEU A 57 -17.16 5.07 18.86
N GLU A 58 -18.30 4.64 19.39
CA GLU A 58 -18.61 4.84 20.81
C GLU A 58 -17.60 4.12 21.72
N ALA A 59 -17.25 2.89 21.40
CA ALA A 59 -16.24 2.13 22.13
C ALA A 59 -14.84 2.77 22.03
N ALA A 60 -14.45 3.21 20.83
CA ALA A 60 -13.17 3.87 20.57
C ALA A 60 -13.04 5.20 21.30
N ASN A 61 -14.10 6.02 21.35
CA ASN A 61 -14.12 7.26 22.12
C ASN A 61 -13.96 6.99 23.63
N ARG A 62 -14.60 5.96 24.17
CA ARG A 62 -14.45 5.59 25.59
C ARG A 62 -13.03 5.16 25.95
N THR A 63 -12.32 4.55 25.01
CA THR A 63 -10.92 4.11 25.22
C THR A 63 -9.88 5.18 24.90
N GLY A 64 -10.31 6.37 24.46
CA GLY A 64 -9.42 7.51 24.20
C GLY A 64 -8.59 7.37 22.93
N LEU A 65 -9.15 6.77 21.87
CA LEU A 65 -8.49 6.67 20.57
C LEU A 65 -8.19 8.08 20.03
N SER A 66 -7.02 8.28 19.40
CA SER A 66 -6.64 9.58 18.85
C SER A 66 -7.60 10.03 17.72
N SER A 67 -7.74 11.35 17.55
CA SER A 67 -8.61 11.92 16.51
C SER A 67 -8.29 11.42 15.11
N ALA A 68 -7.00 11.22 14.80
CA ALA A 68 -6.56 10.69 13.51
C ALA A 68 -7.00 9.22 13.30
N LEU A 69 -7.03 8.41 14.34
CA LEU A 69 -7.51 7.03 14.27
C LEU A 69 -9.05 6.97 14.24
N LEU A 70 -9.72 7.89 14.95
CA LEU A 70 -11.18 8.04 14.89
C LEU A 70 -11.64 8.43 13.47
N ASP A 71 -10.99 9.40 12.81
CA ASP A 71 -11.31 9.77 11.42
C ASP A 71 -11.14 8.58 10.46
N ARG A 72 -10.11 7.74 10.67
CA ARG A 72 -9.90 6.54 9.87
C ARG A 72 -10.94 5.45 10.11
N LEU A 73 -11.44 5.36 11.35
CA LEU A 73 -12.44 4.37 11.77
C LEU A 73 -13.84 4.74 11.28
N GLU A 74 -14.14 6.03 11.20
CA GLU A 74 -15.46 6.53 10.86
C GLU A 74 -15.88 6.12 9.46
N LEU A 75 -17.10 5.56 9.34
CA LEU A 75 -17.80 5.34 8.08
C LEU A 75 -18.96 6.33 7.98
N THR A 76 -18.97 7.10 6.90
CA THR A 76 -20.12 7.92 6.50
C THR A 76 -20.89 7.22 5.38
N PRO A 77 -22.12 7.63 5.06
CA PRO A 77 -22.84 7.10 3.90
C PRO A 77 -22.02 7.15 2.60
N GLU A 78 -21.26 8.25 2.41
CA GLU A 78 -20.38 8.45 1.26
C GLU A 78 -19.22 7.45 1.27
N ARG A 79 -18.60 7.19 2.44
CA ARG A 79 -17.51 6.21 2.58
C ARG A 79 -18.01 4.77 2.35
N VAL A 80 -19.24 4.45 2.76
CA VAL A 80 -19.88 3.15 2.45
C VAL A 80 -20.16 3.02 0.95
N GLY A 81 -20.69 4.08 0.32
CA GLY A 81 -20.90 4.12 -1.13
C GLY A 81 -19.60 3.94 -1.90
N ALA A 82 -18.52 4.61 -1.46
CA ALA A 82 -17.19 4.47 -2.06
C ALA A 82 -16.63 3.05 -1.98
N MET A 83 -16.90 2.30 -0.90
CA MET A 83 -16.52 0.88 -0.82
C MET A 83 -17.24 0.03 -1.89
N ALA A 84 -18.54 0.24 -2.08
CA ALA A 84 -19.31 -0.46 -3.10
C ALA A 84 -18.83 -0.11 -4.51
N GLU A 85 -18.58 1.17 -4.77
CA GLU A 85 -18.01 1.64 -6.04
C GLU A 85 -16.61 1.05 -6.29
N GLY A 86 -15.76 0.99 -5.26
CA GLY A 86 -14.42 0.38 -5.33
C GLY A 86 -14.49 -1.08 -5.79
N LEU A 87 -15.42 -1.89 -5.24
CA LEU A 87 -15.63 -3.27 -5.69
C LEU A 87 -16.10 -3.34 -7.16
N ALA A 88 -16.98 -2.44 -7.59
CA ALA A 88 -17.42 -2.37 -8.97
C ALA A 88 -16.27 -1.95 -9.92
N GLN A 89 -15.42 -1.02 -9.50
CA GLN A 89 -14.22 -0.64 -10.24
C GLN A 89 -13.26 -1.82 -10.37
N ILE A 90 -12.98 -2.57 -9.28
CA ILE A 90 -12.15 -3.77 -9.31
C ILE A 90 -12.73 -4.82 -10.26
N ALA A 91 -14.05 -4.99 -10.31
CA ALA A 91 -14.71 -5.89 -11.26
C ALA A 91 -14.40 -5.53 -12.73
N SER A 92 -14.28 -4.24 -13.03
CA SER A 92 -13.98 -3.74 -14.37
C SER A 92 -12.51 -3.87 -14.80
N LEU A 93 -11.59 -4.03 -13.84
CA LEU A 93 -10.16 -4.15 -14.13
C LEU A 93 -9.85 -5.43 -14.94
N PRO A 94 -8.80 -5.43 -15.78
CA PRO A 94 -8.29 -6.63 -16.41
C PRO A 94 -7.93 -7.70 -15.35
N ASP A 95 -8.27 -8.95 -15.64
CA ASP A 95 -7.89 -10.08 -14.79
C ASP A 95 -6.51 -10.59 -15.19
N PRO A 96 -5.50 -10.52 -14.33
CA PRO A 96 -4.16 -10.95 -14.68
C PRO A 96 -3.98 -12.47 -14.66
N VAL A 97 -4.91 -13.22 -14.07
CA VAL A 97 -4.77 -14.68 -13.90
C VAL A 97 -4.94 -15.40 -15.23
N GLY A 98 -3.95 -16.20 -15.58
CA GLY A 98 -3.94 -16.96 -16.83
C GLY A 98 -3.26 -16.22 -17.99
N GLU A 99 -2.83 -14.97 -17.81
CA GLU A 99 -2.03 -14.26 -18.81
C GLU A 99 -0.75 -15.04 -19.13
N ILE A 100 -0.48 -15.24 -20.42
CA ILE A 100 0.72 -15.93 -20.93
C ILE A 100 1.63 -14.89 -21.59
N SER A 101 2.91 -14.89 -21.20
CA SER A 101 3.93 -14.01 -21.75
C SER A 101 5.21 -14.78 -22.15
N ASP A 102 6.08 -14.10 -22.90
CA ASP A 102 7.46 -14.53 -23.21
C ASP A 102 7.55 -15.90 -23.93
N MET A 103 6.52 -16.31 -24.69
CA MET A 103 6.53 -17.56 -25.44
C MET A 103 7.66 -17.55 -26.48
N SER A 104 8.64 -18.44 -26.31
CA SER A 104 9.82 -18.49 -27.16
C SER A 104 10.26 -19.93 -27.44
N PRO A 105 10.49 -20.32 -28.73
CA PRO A 105 11.06 -21.62 -29.06
C PRO A 105 12.51 -21.71 -28.62
N ARG A 106 12.94 -22.92 -28.23
CA ARG A 106 14.31 -23.21 -27.79
C ARG A 106 14.99 -24.17 -28.75
N PRO A 107 16.34 -24.13 -28.84
CA PRO A 107 17.09 -25.03 -29.73
C PRO A 107 16.84 -26.52 -29.46
N SER A 108 16.42 -26.86 -28.22
CA SER A 108 16.04 -28.24 -27.85
C SER A 108 14.68 -28.71 -28.41
N GLY A 109 13.96 -27.86 -29.13
CA GLY A 109 12.65 -28.20 -29.73
C GLY A 109 11.46 -27.94 -28.79
N ILE A 110 11.66 -27.45 -27.56
CA ILE A 110 10.57 -27.03 -26.69
C ILE A 110 10.24 -25.56 -26.90
N THR A 111 9.01 -25.17 -26.58
CA THR A 111 8.61 -23.76 -26.46
C THR A 111 8.36 -23.43 -25.00
N VAL A 112 9.01 -22.39 -24.47
CA VAL A 112 8.92 -21.98 -23.08
C VAL A 112 8.25 -20.61 -22.99
N GLY A 113 7.35 -20.45 -22.04
CA GLY A 113 6.71 -19.19 -21.71
C GLY A 113 6.46 -19.07 -20.21
N LYS A 114 5.80 -18.00 -19.82
CA LYS A 114 5.37 -17.75 -18.43
C LYS A 114 3.87 -17.57 -18.37
N MET A 115 3.25 -18.07 -17.34
CA MET A 115 1.82 -17.91 -17.06
C MET A 115 1.63 -17.31 -15.68
N ARG A 116 0.81 -16.27 -15.59
CA ARG A 116 0.48 -15.61 -14.33
C ARG A 116 -0.53 -16.43 -13.54
N VAL A 117 -0.27 -16.64 -12.25
CA VAL A 117 -1.11 -17.42 -11.33
C VAL A 117 -1.25 -16.67 -9.99
N PRO A 118 -2.32 -16.91 -9.21
CA PRO A 118 -2.47 -16.32 -7.88
C PRO A 118 -1.29 -16.65 -6.95
N LEU A 119 -1.05 -15.80 -5.96
CA LEU A 119 -0.12 -16.12 -4.85
C LEU A 119 -0.62 -17.29 -4.00
N GLY A 120 -1.94 -17.35 -3.76
CA GLY A 120 -2.57 -18.42 -2.98
C GLY A 120 -3.52 -17.90 -1.91
N VAL A 121 -3.17 -18.03 -0.63
CA VAL A 121 -3.93 -17.52 0.51
C VAL A 121 -3.20 -16.33 1.12
N ILE A 122 -3.86 -15.19 1.18
CA ILE A 122 -3.29 -13.93 1.66
C ILE A 122 -3.85 -13.60 3.05
N GLY A 123 -2.96 -13.42 4.03
CA GLY A 123 -3.31 -12.89 5.34
C GLY A 123 -3.21 -11.36 5.32
N ILE A 124 -4.26 -10.65 5.74
CA ILE A 124 -4.24 -9.19 5.80
C ILE A 124 -4.57 -8.75 7.22
N ILE A 125 -3.62 -8.02 7.83
CA ILE A 125 -3.73 -7.53 9.21
C ILE A 125 -3.76 -6.01 9.17
N TYR A 126 -4.87 -5.40 9.61
CA TYR A 126 -5.08 -3.95 9.47
C TYR A 126 -5.70 -3.32 10.71
N GLU A 127 -5.49 -2.00 10.87
CA GLU A 127 -5.92 -1.20 12.02
C GLU A 127 -6.82 -0.06 11.57
N SER A 128 -7.89 0.20 12.34
CA SER A 128 -8.75 1.40 12.27
C SER A 128 -9.17 1.83 10.86
N ARG A 129 -9.41 0.86 9.96
CA ARG A 129 -9.78 1.13 8.55
C ARG A 129 -10.79 0.10 8.05
N PRO A 130 -12.09 0.21 8.41
CA PRO A 130 -13.09 -0.77 8.00
C PRO A 130 -13.21 -0.94 6.47
N ASN A 131 -12.96 0.12 5.69
CA ASN A 131 -12.97 0.06 4.23
C ASN A 131 -11.97 -0.96 3.66
N VAL A 132 -10.83 -1.17 4.33
CA VAL A 132 -9.82 -2.16 3.90
C VAL A 132 -10.41 -3.56 3.81
N THR A 133 -11.45 -3.87 4.62
CA THR A 133 -12.15 -5.16 4.54
C THR A 133 -12.73 -5.41 3.13
N ALA A 134 -13.34 -4.40 2.52
CA ALA A 134 -13.91 -4.50 1.17
C ALA A 134 -12.82 -4.43 0.09
N ASP A 135 -11.90 -3.46 0.20
CA ASP A 135 -10.85 -3.23 -0.80
C ASP A 135 -9.94 -4.45 -0.93
N ALA A 136 -9.46 -4.97 0.20
CA ALA A 136 -8.59 -6.15 0.24
C ALA A 136 -9.29 -7.41 -0.25
N ALA A 137 -10.54 -7.62 0.15
CA ALA A 137 -11.35 -8.74 -0.33
C ALA A 137 -11.53 -8.70 -1.85
N GLY A 138 -11.87 -7.52 -2.40
CA GLY A 138 -12.06 -7.33 -3.83
C GLY A 138 -10.81 -7.63 -4.64
N LEU A 139 -9.67 -7.09 -4.22
CA LEU A 139 -8.38 -7.32 -4.87
C LEU A 139 -7.95 -8.79 -4.81
N CYS A 140 -8.08 -9.44 -3.64
CA CYS A 140 -7.76 -10.86 -3.50
C CYS A 140 -8.66 -11.73 -4.38
N LEU A 141 -9.98 -11.51 -4.35
CA LEU A 141 -10.92 -12.24 -5.18
C LEU A 141 -10.62 -12.08 -6.68
N LYS A 142 -10.42 -10.85 -7.15
CA LYS A 142 -10.14 -10.57 -8.58
C LYS A 142 -8.83 -11.21 -9.04
N SER A 143 -7.79 -11.16 -8.23
CA SER A 143 -6.49 -11.79 -8.51
C SER A 143 -6.46 -13.31 -8.24
N GLY A 144 -7.63 -13.91 -7.94
CA GLY A 144 -7.76 -15.37 -7.77
C GLY A 144 -7.22 -15.92 -6.46
N ASN A 145 -7.03 -15.08 -5.44
CA ASN A 145 -6.54 -15.47 -4.12
C ASN A 145 -7.69 -15.65 -3.13
N ALA A 146 -7.53 -16.58 -2.18
CA ALA A 146 -8.31 -16.55 -0.96
C ALA A 146 -7.68 -15.58 0.05
N ALA A 147 -8.47 -15.06 0.99
CA ALA A 147 -7.98 -14.12 1.98
C ALA A 147 -8.51 -14.40 3.39
N ILE A 148 -7.63 -14.24 4.38
CA ILE A 148 -7.96 -14.20 5.80
C ILE A 148 -7.69 -12.79 6.30
N LEU A 149 -8.76 -12.08 6.67
CA LEU A 149 -8.74 -10.66 7.04
C LEU A 149 -8.85 -10.52 8.56
N ARG A 150 -7.90 -9.86 9.19
CA ARG A 150 -7.89 -9.56 10.62
C ARG A 150 -7.82 -8.05 10.84
N GLY A 151 -8.96 -7.42 11.06
CA GLY A 151 -9.05 -6.01 11.42
C GLY A 151 -8.77 -5.75 12.90
N GLY A 152 -8.46 -4.52 13.25
CA GLY A 152 -8.27 -4.10 14.64
C GLY A 152 -9.51 -4.31 15.51
N SER A 153 -9.33 -4.47 16.81
CA SER A 153 -10.43 -4.68 17.77
C SER A 153 -11.39 -3.48 17.85
N GLU A 154 -10.90 -2.31 17.51
CA GLU A 154 -11.66 -1.05 17.46
C GLU A 154 -12.67 -0.99 16.31
N ALA A 155 -12.59 -1.88 15.32
CA ALA A 155 -13.45 -1.93 14.14
C ALA A 155 -14.18 -3.29 14.01
N LEU A 156 -14.34 -4.02 15.11
CA LEU A 156 -14.85 -5.40 15.10
C LEU A 156 -16.25 -5.49 14.50
N HIS A 157 -17.17 -4.62 14.90
CA HIS A 157 -18.55 -4.64 14.45
C HIS A 157 -18.66 -4.21 12.98
N SER A 158 -17.97 -3.16 12.59
CA SER A 158 -17.91 -2.68 11.21
C SER A 158 -17.34 -3.74 10.27
N ASN A 159 -16.18 -4.31 10.62
CA ASN A 159 -15.54 -5.36 9.82
C ASN A 159 -16.43 -6.61 9.70
N GLY A 160 -17.13 -6.99 10.79
CA GLY A 160 -18.08 -8.09 10.80
C GLY A 160 -19.27 -7.85 9.86
N ALA A 161 -19.86 -6.64 9.92
CA ALA A 161 -21.00 -6.27 9.07
C ALA A 161 -20.62 -6.23 7.57
N ILE A 162 -19.43 -5.71 7.24
CA ILE A 162 -18.89 -5.73 5.88
C ILE A 162 -18.62 -7.17 5.44
N GLY A 163 -17.95 -7.97 6.29
CA GLY A 163 -17.64 -9.38 6.03
C GLY A 163 -18.88 -10.22 5.70
N ASP A 164 -19.98 -9.99 6.43
CA ASP A 164 -21.28 -10.65 6.14
C ASP A 164 -21.84 -10.28 4.76
N CYS A 165 -21.60 -9.03 4.29
CA CYS A 165 -21.99 -8.62 2.94
C CYS A 165 -21.14 -9.31 1.88
N LEU A 166 -19.83 -9.41 2.12
CA LEU A 166 -18.91 -10.10 1.21
C LEU A 166 -19.26 -11.60 1.08
N ALA A 167 -19.54 -12.27 2.20
CA ALA A 167 -19.94 -13.68 2.21
C ALA A 167 -21.23 -13.90 1.40
N ARG A 168 -22.27 -13.06 1.62
CA ARG A 168 -23.50 -13.12 0.83
C ARG A 168 -23.27 -12.89 -0.66
N GLY A 169 -22.39 -11.95 -1.03
CA GLY A 169 -22.02 -11.69 -2.43
C GLY A 169 -21.33 -12.89 -3.09
N LEU A 170 -20.45 -13.59 -2.36
CA LEU A 170 -19.83 -14.84 -2.83
C LEU A 170 -20.88 -15.94 -3.04
N ALA A 171 -21.76 -16.17 -2.04
CA ALA A 171 -22.81 -17.16 -2.12
C ALA A 171 -23.78 -16.90 -3.29
N GLU A 172 -24.18 -15.64 -3.52
CA GLU A 172 -25.03 -15.23 -4.66
C GLU A 172 -24.39 -15.56 -6.01
N ALA A 173 -23.04 -15.44 -6.09
CA ALA A 173 -22.29 -15.80 -7.29
C ALA A 173 -21.97 -17.30 -7.41
N GLY A 174 -22.36 -18.14 -6.44
CA GLY A 174 -22.08 -19.57 -6.40
C GLY A 174 -20.63 -19.90 -6.05
N LEU A 175 -19.93 -18.99 -5.37
CA LEU A 175 -18.55 -19.19 -4.90
C LEU A 175 -18.53 -19.54 -3.40
N PRO A 176 -17.52 -20.30 -2.93
CA PRO A 176 -17.39 -20.60 -1.51
C PRO A 176 -17.22 -19.33 -0.67
N GLU A 177 -18.01 -19.18 0.39
CA GLU A 177 -17.89 -18.04 1.31
C GLU A 177 -16.52 -17.96 1.98
N SER A 178 -15.84 -19.11 2.14
CA SER A 178 -14.49 -19.23 2.71
C SER A 178 -13.38 -18.68 1.81
N VAL A 179 -13.68 -18.19 0.60
CA VAL A 179 -12.71 -17.42 -0.21
C VAL A 179 -12.27 -16.14 0.52
N ILE A 180 -13.21 -15.49 1.22
CA ILE A 180 -12.93 -14.31 2.03
C ILE A 180 -13.42 -14.56 3.46
N GLN A 181 -12.49 -14.68 4.40
CA GLN A 181 -12.80 -14.92 5.79
C GLN A 181 -12.38 -13.72 6.64
N VAL A 182 -13.35 -13.10 7.33
CA VAL A 182 -13.11 -11.99 8.27
C VAL A 182 -13.11 -12.53 9.68
N LEU A 183 -11.99 -12.44 10.40
CA LEU A 183 -11.86 -12.92 11.76
C LEU A 183 -12.69 -12.05 12.72
N LYS A 184 -13.65 -12.68 13.41
CA LYS A 184 -14.54 -12.04 14.38
C LYS A 184 -14.00 -12.19 15.82
N THR A 185 -12.71 -11.95 16.03
CA THR A 185 -12.08 -12.04 17.36
C THR A 185 -11.25 -10.81 17.68
N THR A 186 -11.30 -10.37 18.93
CA THR A 186 -10.45 -9.31 19.48
C THR A 186 -9.12 -9.84 20.03
N ASP A 187 -8.99 -11.16 20.15
CA ASP A 187 -7.78 -11.77 20.71
C ASP A 187 -6.56 -11.54 19.80
N ARG A 188 -5.54 -10.93 20.38
CA ARG A 188 -4.28 -10.65 19.67
C ARG A 188 -3.49 -11.91 19.36
N SER A 189 -3.75 -13.02 20.03
CA SER A 189 -3.09 -14.29 19.73
C SER A 189 -3.49 -14.85 18.36
N ALA A 190 -4.64 -14.45 17.79
CA ALA A 190 -5.00 -14.75 16.40
C ALA A 190 -4.03 -14.16 15.41
N VAL A 191 -3.49 -12.94 15.66
CA VAL A 191 -2.43 -12.35 14.84
C VAL A 191 -1.17 -13.21 14.89
N SER A 192 -0.70 -13.57 16.09
CA SER A 192 0.48 -14.43 16.24
C SER A 192 0.26 -15.82 15.58
N ALA A 193 -0.97 -16.36 15.62
CA ALA A 193 -1.31 -17.58 14.91
C ALA A 193 -1.16 -17.42 13.39
N MET A 194 -1.68 -16.34 12.80
CA MET A 194 -1.51 -16.05 11.37
C MET A 194 -0.01 -15.96 11.00
N LEU A 195 0.78 -15.23 11.79
CA LEU A 195 2.22 -15.04 11.54
C LEU A 195 3.00 -16.35 11.57
N GLN A 196 2.52 -17.36 12.30
CA GLN A 196 3.16 -18.66 12.48
C GLN A 196 2.51 -19.78 11.65
N SER A 197 1.70 -19.45 10.65
CA SER A 197 0.95 -20.43 9.85
C SER A 197 1.40 -20.48 8.37
N PRO A 198 2.69 -20.80 8.07
CA PRO A 198 3.17 -20.89 6.69
C PRO A 198 2.54 -22.07 5.91
N HIS A 199 1.85 -22.98 6.59
CA HIS A 199 1.12 -24.07 5.95
C HIS A 199 -0.18 -23.59 5.29
N TYR A 200 -0.78 -22.53 5.82
CA TYR A 200 -2.08 -22.01 5.38
C TYR A 200 -1.97 -20.68 4.63
N LEU A 201 -1.00 -19.83 4.97
CA LEU A 201 -0.80 -18.52 4.37
C LEU A 201 0.45 -18.51 3.48
N ASP A 202 0.32 -17.94 2.29
CA ASP A 202 1.43 -17.76 1.34
C ASP A 202 2.12 -16.40 1.52
N VAL A 203 1.35 -15.39 1.92
CA VAL A 203 1.86 -14.04 2.17
C VAL A 203 1.00 -13.30 3.19
N ILE A 204 1.61 -12.38 3.95
CA ILE A 204 0.93 -11.46 4.86
C ILE A 204 1.15 -10.03 4.39
N VAL A 205 0.08 -9.23 4.45
CA VAL A 205 0.10 -7.80 4.15
C VAL A 205 -0.36 -7.03 5.39
N PRO A 206 0.56 -6.40 6.14
CA PRO A 206 0.18 -5.54 7.27
C PRO A 206 -0.23 -4.14 6.77
N ARG A 207 -1.31 -3.60 7.35
CA ARG A 207 -1.88 -2.27 7.06
C ARG A 207 -2.17 -1.50 8.36
N GLY A 208 -1.18 -0.92 8.97
CA GLY A 208 -1.32 -0.22 10.24
C GLY A 208 -0.15 0.70 10.53
N GLY A 209 -0.02 1.08 11.79
CA GLY A 209 1.11 1.90 12.25
C GLY A 209 2.41 1.11 12.31
N ARG A 210 3.53 1.83 12.47
CA ARG A 210 4.89 1.29 12.52
C ARG A 210 5.02 0.09 13.46
N GLY A 211 4.42 0.16 14.67
CA GLY A 211 4.50 -0.93 15.66
C GLY A 211 3.88 -2.25 15.19
N LEU A 212 2.77 -2.20 14.42
CA LEU A 212 2.21 -3.41 13.80
C LEU A 212 3.17 -3.98 12.76
N ILE A 213 3.72 -3.12 11.89
CA ILE A 213 4.59 -3.55 10.79
C ILE A 213 5.90 -4.14 11.35
N GLU A 214 6.50 -3.52 12.36
CA GLU A 214 7.69 -4.03 13.06
C GLU A 214 7.42 -5.40 13.69
N LYS A 215 6.29 -5.54 14.41
CA LYS A 215 5.89 -6.82 15.00
C LYS A 215 5.72 -7.91 13.94
N VAL A 216 4.96 -7.63 12.89
CA VAL A 216 4.75 -8.59 11.78
C VAL A 216 6.08 -8.96 11.15
N SER A 217 6.97 -7.99 10.95
CA SER A 217 8.29 -8.20 10.36
C SER A 217 9.21 -9.07 11.20
N ALA A 218 9.13 -8.92 12.53
CA ALA A 218 9.99 -9.66 13.47
C ALA A 218 9.48 -11.08 13.75
N GLU A 219 8.15 -11.29 13.78
CA GLU A 219 7.55 -12.53 14.25
C GLU A 219 7.06 -13.46 13.13
N SER A 220 6.93 -12.94 11.88
CA SER A 220 6.31 -13.73 10.80
C SER A 220 7.25 -14.81 10.26
N GLN A 221 6.72 -16.03 10.18
CA GLN A 221 7.29 -17.16 9.44
C GLN A 221 6.73 -17.24 8.01
N VAL A 222 5.72 -16.43 7.70
CA VAL A 222 5.11 -16.27 6.38
C VAL A 222 5.77 -15.07 5.69
N PRO A 223 6.04 -15.12 4.39
CA PRO A 223 6.50 -13.95 3.63
C PRO A 223 5.61 -12.72 3.84
N VAL A 224 6.20 -11.53 3.91
CA VAL A 224 5.48 -10.29 4.19
C VAL A 224 5.68 -9.29 3.05
N ILE A 225 4.60 -8.68 2.57
CA ILE A 225 4.62 -7.52 1.66
C ILE A 225 4.39 -6.26 2.50
N ARG A 226 5.39 -5.39 2.59
CA ARG A 226 5.35 -4.26 3.53
C ARG A 226 6.14 -3.05 3.08
N HIS A 227 5.86 -1.91 3.73
CA HIS A 227 6.78 -0.78 3.91
C HIS A 227 6.75 -0.39 5.39
N LEU A 228 7.86 0.11 5.91
CA LEU A 228 7.93 0.59 7.30
C LEU A 228 7.50 2.05 7.39
N ASP A 229 8.15 2.91 6.61
CA ASP A 229 7.99 4.35 6.63
C ASP A 229 7.93 4.91 5.21
N GLY A 230 7.28 6.08 5.03
CA GLY A 230 7.26 6.86 3.80
C GLY A 230 8.13 8.10 3.90
N ASN A 231 9.42 7.98 4.27
CA ASN A 231 10.34 9.13 4.29
C ASN A 231 10.75 9.50 2.85
N CYS A 232 9.90 10.29 2.19
CA CYS A 232 10.04 10.68 0.79
C CYS A 232 10.81 11.99 0.64
N HIS A 233 11.63 12.08 -0.43
CA HIS A 233 12.43 13.27 -0.73
C HIS A 233 12.01 13.92 -2.04
N VAL A 234 12.11 15.24 -2.10
CA VAL A 234 12.15 16.00 -3.36
C VAL A 234 13.48 16.73 -3.44
N PHE A 235 14.27 16.43 -4.46
CA PHE A 235 15.49 17.14 -4.76
C PHE A 235 15.25 18.16 -5.87
N VAL A 236 15.50 19.42 -5.59
CA VAL A 236 15.50 20.52 -6.56
C VAL A 236 16.92 20.73 -7.05
N ASP A 237 17.17 20.36 -8.28
CA ASP A 237 18.47 20.36 -8.92
C ASP A 237 18.90 21.75 -9.42
N ASP A 238 20.21 21.94 -9.70
CA ASP A 238 20.77 23.16 -10.26
C ASP A 238 20.11 23.65 -11.56
N HIS A 239 19.59 22.70 -12.36
CA HIS A 239 18.93 22.94 -13.63
C HIS A 239 17.40 22.93 -13.53
N ALA A 240 16.86 23.10 -12.31
CA ALA A 240 15.42 23.11 -12.11
C ALA A 240 14.78 24.42 -12.61
N ASP A 241 13.59 24.30 -13.16
CA ASP A 241 12.68 25.43 -13.28
C ASP A 241 12.12 25.76 -11.89
N VAL A 242 12.40 26.95 -11.40
CA VAL A 242 12.04 27.40 -10.04
C VAL A 242 10.52 27.34 -9.80
N TYR A 243 9.72 27.70 -10.80
CA TYR A 243 8.24 27.69 -10.65
C TYR A 243 7.71 26.27 -10.52
N LYS A 244 8.19 25.35 -11.37
CA LYS A 244 7.85 23.93 -11.27
C LYS A 244 8.29 23.34 -9.92
N ALA A 245 9.51 23.69 -9.47
CA ALA A 245 10.03 23.23 -8.19
C ALA A 245 9.16 23.65 -7.01
N VAL A 246 8.71 24.91 -7.00
CA VAL A 246 7.81 25.44 -5.95
C VAL A 246 6.47 24.71 -5.95
N GLU A 247 5.83 24.51 -7.12
CA GLU A 247 4.56 23.82 -7.22
C GLU A 247 4.68 22.35 -6.78
N ILE A 248 5.72 21.65 -7.24
CA ILE A 248 5.96 20.25 -6.89
C ILE A 248 6.24 20.10 -5.39
N ALA A 249 7.16 20.90 -4.82
CA ALA A 249 7.53 20.81 -3.42
C ALA A 249 6.35 21.17 -2.50
N PHE A 250 5.57 22.20 -2.86
CA PHE A 250 4.37 22.55 -2.10
C PHE A 250 3.32 21.43 -2.14
N ASN A 251 3.01 20.93 -3.33
CA ASN A 251 2.05 19.83 -3.49
C ASN A 251 2.53 18.56 -2.77
N ALA A 252 3.79 18.20 -2.91
CA ALA A 252 4.37 17.00 -2.30
C ALA A 252 4.24 16.99 -0.77
N LYS A 253 4.29 18.15 -0.11
CA LYS A 253 4.07 18.25 1.34
C LYS A 253 2.63 18.53 1.70
N CYS A 254 2.01 19.56 1.11
CA CYS A 254 0.79 20.18 1.64
C CYS A 254 -0.51 19.61 1.09
N ARG A 255 -0.51 18.80 0.01
CA ARG A 255 -1.73 18.19 -0.50
C ARG A 255 -2.38 17.28 0.56
N ARG A 256 -1.57 16.45 1.24
CA ARG A 256 -2.00 15.60 2.33
C ARG A 256 -0.80 15.17 3.18
N TYR A 257 -0.78 15.53 4.46
CA TYR A 257 0.36 15.24 5.34
C TYR A 257 0.42 13.77 5.78
N GLY A 258 -0.72 13.16 6.07
CA GLY A 258 -0.82 11.83 6.69
C GLY A 258 -0.78 10.65 5.72
N VAL A 259 -0.06 10.76 4.61
CA VAL A 259 0.13 9.69 3.62
C VAL A 259 1.62 9.40 3.42
N CYS A 260 1.96 8.15 3.16
CA CYS A 260 3.35 7.71 3.00
C CYS A 260 4.07 8.31 1.77
N GLY A 261 3.33 8.80 0.78
CA GLY A 261 3.89 9.55 -0.37
C GLY A 261 4.11 11.03 -0.10
N ALA A 262 3.80 11.56 1.10
CA ALA A 262 4.09 12.95 1.45
C ALA A 262 5.61 13.17 1.54
N MET A 263 6.07 14.31 1.01
CA MET A 263 7.48 14.70 1.16
C MET A 263 7.80 14.99 2.64
N GLU A 264 8.84 14.37 3.16
CA GLU A 264 9.33 14.61 4.53
C GLU A 264 10.65 15.37 4.53
N THR A 265 11.43 15.28 3.45
CA THR A 265 12.67 16.04 3.27
C THR A 265 12.71 16.73 1.91
N LEU A 266 12.99 18.04 1.92
CA LEU A 266 13.28 18.85 0.74
C LEU A 266 14.79 19.08 0.64
N LEU A 267 15.40 18.61 -0.44
CA LEU A 267 16.79 18.86 -0.79
C LEU A 267 16.88 19.97 -1.85
N LEU A 268 17.68 20.97 -1.62
CA LEU A 268 17.84 22.10 -2.55
C LEU A 268 19.30 22.20 -2.97
N ALA A 269 19.58 22.21 -4.27
CA ALA A 269 20.89 22.58 -4.76
C ALA A 269 21.21 24.04 -4.37
N SER A 270 22.43 24.28 -3.94
CA SER A 270 22.86 25.58 -3.38
C SER A 270 22.62 26.76 -4.33
N SER A 271 22.74 26.54 -5.64
CA SER A 271 22.56 27.57 -6.69
C SER A 271 21.11 28.05 -6.82
N VAL A 272 20.10 27.21 -6.51
CA VAL A 272 18.66 27.53 -6.68
C VAL A 272 17.95 27.74 -5.36
N ALA A 273 18.58 27.39 -4.24
CA ALA A 273 17.96 27.37 -2.90
C ALA A 273 17.31 28.71 -2.55
N ALA A 274 17.98 29.85 -2.75
CA ALA A 274 17.44 31.15 -2.41
C ALA A 274 16.18 31.48 -3.23
N ALA A 275 16.21 31.25 -4.54
CA ALA A 275 15.10 31.57 -5.43
C ALA A 275 13.86 30.68 -5.16
N VAL A 276 14.07 29.41 -4.79
CA VAL A 276 13.01 28.48 -4.43
C VAL A 276 12.42 28.86 -3.07
N LEU A 277 13.26 29.05 -2.04
CA LEU A 277 12.82 29.38 -0.69
C LEU A 277 12.07 30.73 -0.64
N GLU A 278 12.52 31.76 -1.36
CA GLU A 278 11.83 33.04 -1.44
C GLU A 278 10.32 32.88 -1.82
N ARG A 279 10.01 31.93 -2.72
CA ARG A 279 8.64 31.72 -3.20
C ARG A 279 7.88 30.69 -2.37
N LEU A 280 8.59 29.71 -1.83
CA LEU A 280 7.97 28.56 -1.15
C LEU A 280 7.64 28.87 0.32
N LEU A 281 8.48 29.66 1.01
CA LEU A 281 8.31 30.02 2.41
C LEU A 281 6.97 30.65 2.74
N PRO A 282 6.47 31.68 2.03
CA PRO A 282 5.18 32.29 2.33
C PRO A 282 4.05 31.26 2.29
N ARG A 283 4.11 30.30 1.35
CA ARG A 283 3.09 29.25 1.19
C ARG A 283 3.16 28.25 2.33
N TYR A 284 4.35 27.85 2.78
CA TYR A 284 4.51 26.93 3.93
C TYR A 284 4.08 27.59 5.23
N VAL A 285 4.36 28.88 5.43
CA VAL A 285 3.90 29.66 6.60
C VAL A 285 2.37 29.72 6.62
N GLU A 286 1.73 30.04 5.49
CA GLU A 286 0.28 30.06 5.37
C GLU A 286 -0.35 28.68 5.64
N ALA A 287 0.30 27.61 5.20
CA ALA A 287 -0.12 26.22 5.44
C ALA A 287 0.24 25.71 6.84
N GLY A 288 0.89 26.51 7.69
CA GLY A 288 1.30 26.14 9.05
C GLY A 288 2.39 25.07 9.11
N VAL A 289 3.26 24.98 8.10
CA VAL A 289 4.35 23.98 8.04
C VAL A 289 5.54 24.47 8.86
N GLU A 290 5.93 23.68 9.88
CA GLU A 290 7.19 23.86 10.61
C GLU A 290 8.37 23.40 9.74
N LEU A 291 9.40 24.26 9.61
CA LEU A 291 10.61 23.91 8.87
C LEU A 291 11.74 23.56 9.84
N ARG A 292 12.41 22.42 9.59
CA ARG A 292 13.60 21.98 10.30
C ARG A 292 14.77 21.94 9.31
N GLY A 293 15.70 22.91 9.46
CA GLY A 293 16.72 23.18 8.45
C GLY A 293 18.14 22.85 8.89
N CYS A 294 18.99 22.46 7.93
CA CYS A 294 20.43 22.46 8.15
C CYS A 294 20.96 23.88 8.43
N ALA A 295 22.23 24.03 8.79
CA ALA A 295 22.82 25.34 9.11
C ALA A 295 22.59 26.37 7.97
N ARG A 296 22.86 26.01 6.71
CA ARG A 296 22.64 26.88 5.55
C ARG A 296 21.18 27.26 5.32
N THR A 297 20.25 26.34 5.58
CA THR A 297 18.81 26.64 5.51
C THR A 297 18.42 27.66 6.57
N ARG A 298 18.92 27.53 7.79
CA ARG A 298 18.64 28.46 8.90
C ARG A 298 19.16 29.87 8.65
N GLU A 299 20.28 30.01 7.96
CA GLU A 299 20.81 31.31 7.54
C GLU A 299 19.87 32.03 6.54
N MET A 300 19.17 31.27 5.69
CA MET A 300 18.27 31.80 4.67
C MET A 300 16.82 31.97 5.17
N VAL A 301 16.40 31.21 6.19
CA VAL A 301 15.02 31.12 6.66
C VAL A 301 14.89 31.56 8.10
N PRO A 302 14.49 32.82 8.36
CA PRO A 302 14.25 33.29 9.71
C PRO A 302 13.19 32.46 10.46
N GLY A 303 13.50 32.02 11.68
CA GLY A 303 12.60 31.22 12.49
C GLY A 303 12.61 29.71 12.19
N CYS A 304 13.43 29.25 11.26
CA CYS A 304 13.62 27.83 10.99
C CYS A 304 14.29 27.13 12.20
N THR A 305 13.68 26.05 12.68
CA THR A 305 14.26 25.20 13.72
C THR A 305 15.48 24.44 13.17
N GLY A 306 16.51 24.23 14.00
CA GLY A 306 17.68 23.45 13.59
C GLY A 306 17.30 21.97 13.46
N ALA A 307 17.56 21.38 12.30
CA ALA A 307 17.40 19.94 12.09
C ALA A 307 18.50 19.17 12.84
N THR A 308 18.12 18.08 13.45
CA THR A 308 18.99 17.07 14.07
C THR A 308 19.17 15.89 13.12
N GLU A 309 20.08 14.97 13.44
CA GLU A 309 20.27 13.76 12.63
C GLU A 309 18.99 12.93 12.50
N SER A 310 18.19 12.85 13.57
CA SER A 310 16.91 12.12 13.55
C SER A 310 15.85 12.76 12.67
N ASP A 311 15.93 14.06 12.39
CA ASP A 311 14.97 14.73 11.50
C ASP A 311 15.06 14.23 10.06
N TRP A 312 16.26 13.80 9.64
CA TRP A 312 16.48 13.25 8.29
C TRP A 312 15.88 11.86 8.09
N GLU A 313 15.70 11.10 9.18
CA GLU A 313 15.15 9.74 9.17
C GLU A 313 13.65 9.69 9.51
N THR A 314 13.05 10.86 9.85
CA THR A 314 11.70 10.90 10.41
C THR A 314 10.63 11.05 9.34
N GLU A 315 9.68 10.11 9.31
CA GLU A 315 8.38 10.31 8.68
C GLU A 315 7.47 11.06 9.66
N TYR A 316 7.26 12.36 9.43
CA TYR A 316 6.49 13.21 10.36
C TYR A 316 4.99 12.94 10.32
N LEU A 317 4.43 12.66 9.13
CA LEU A 317 2.97 12.55 8.90
C LEU A 317 2.18 13.77 9.41
N ALA A 318 2.82 14.92 9.45
CA ALA A 318 2.38 16.17 10.06
C ALA A 318 2.86 17.37 9.22
N PRO A 319 2.35 18.60 9.46
CA PRO A 319 2.87 19.80 8.80
C PRO A 319 4.27 20.18 9.32
N VAL A 320 5.23 19.27 9.21
CA VAL A 320 6.65 19.43 9.55
C VAL A 320 7.47 18.97 8.34
N LEU A 321 8.52 19.70 7.97
CA LEU A 321 9.34 19.40 6.81
C LEU A 321 10.82 19.63 7.14
N ALA A 322 11.66 18.62 6.89
CA ALA A 322 13.11 18.79 6.90
C ALA A 322 13.59 19.45 5.61
N VAL A 323 14.54 20.42 5.70
CA VAL A 323 15.08 21.12 4.54
C VAL A 323 16.60 21.15 4.60
N ARG A 324 17.25 20.62 3.56
CA ARG A 324 18.72 20.59 3.45
C ARG A 324 19.19 21.19 2.14
N ILE A 325 20.20 22.07 2.22
CA ILE A 325 20.92 22.60 1.06
C ILE A 325 22.11 21.69 0.79
N VAL A 326 22.22 21.23 -0.45
CA VAL A 326 23.27 20.33 -0.95
C VAL A 326 24.06 20.99 -2.07
N ASP A 327 25.31 20.57 -2.28
CA ASP A 327 26.20 21.21 -3.28
C ASP A 327 26.18 20.45 -4.63
N SER A 328 25.65 19.24 -4.67
CA SER A 328 25.64 18.45 -5.91
C SER A 328 24.52 17.39 -5.92
N LEU A 329 24.28 16.87 -7.12
CA LEU A 329 23.43 15.66 -7.31
C LEU A 329 23.99 14.47 -6.52
N ASP A 330 25.32 14.32 -6.42
CA ASP A 330 25.94 13.24 -5.66
C ASP A 330 25.60 13.31 -4.18
N GLU A 331 25.65 14.52 -3.59
CA GLU A 331 25.28 14.71 -2.19
C GLU A 331 23.79 14.43 -1.95
N ALA A 332 22.91 14.83 -2.89
CA ALA A 332 21.49 14.54 -2.81
C ALA A 332 21.22 13.03 -2.86
N ILE A 333 21.81 12.31 -3.81
CA ILE A 333 21.69 10.85 -3.93
C ILE A 333 22.23 10.15 -2.67
N ALA A 334 23.40 10.59 -2.16
CA ALA A 334 23.98 10.04 -0.94
C ALA A 334 23.08 10.27 0.28
N HIS A 335 22.44 11.45 0.39
CA HIS A 335 21.49 11.74 1.45
C HIS A 335 20.26 10.82 1.37
N ILE A 336 19.64 10.70 0.18
CA ILE A 336 18.49 9.80 -0.04
C ILE A 336 18.87 8.35 0.28
N GLY A 337 20.04 7.90 -0.18
CA GLY A 337 20.51 6.55 0.09
C GLY A 337 20.77 6.26 1.56
N ARG A 338 21.11 7.27 2.36
CA ARG A 338 21.35 7.12 3.80
C ARG A 338 20.10 7.19 4.65
N TYR A 339 19.18 8.11 4.35
CA TYR A 339 18.05 8.45 5.22
C TYR A 339 16.69 8.07 4.62
N GLY A 340 16.62 7.82 3.32
CA GLY A 340 15.39 7.45 2.64
C GLY A 340 14.87 6.08 3.06
N SER A 341 13.56 5.93 3.04
CA SER A 341 12.88 4.67 3.34
C SER A 341 12.80 3.73 2.12
N GLY A 342 13.27 4.15 0.95
CA GLY A 342 13.09 3.44 -0.32
C GLY A 342 11.66 3.47 -0.85
N HIS A 343 10.82 4.38 -0.34
CA HIS A 343 9.42 4.51 -0.75
C HIS A 343 9.32 5.31 -2.06
N THR A 344 9.45 6.62 -2.01
CA THR A 344 9.30 7.49 -3.19
C THR A 344 10.19 8.71 -3.10
N ASP A 345 11.01 8.92 -4.14
CA ASP A 345 11.88 10.09 -4.21
C ASP A 345 11.78 10.74 -5.58
N ALA A 346 11.89 12.06 -5.61
CA ALA A 346 11.72 12.87 -6.82
C ALA A 346 12.92 13.81 -7.06
N ILE A 347 13.22 14.04 -8.34
CA ILE A 347 14.10 15.12 -8.79
C ILE A 347 13.29 16.13 -9.62
N VAL A 348 13.56 17.41 -9.40
CA VAL A 348 13.08 18.49 -10.28
C VAL A 348 14.28 19.03 -11.06
N THR A 349 14.30 18.81 -12.36
CA THR A 349 15.38 19.23 -13.26
C THR A 349 14.92 19.33 -14.71
N ASN A 350 15.55 20.21 -15.49
CA ASN A 350 15.41 20.27 -16.95
C ASN A 350 16.56 19.54 -17.67
N ASP A 351 17.56 19.03 -16.94
CA ASP A 351 18.68 18.27 -17.51
C ASP A 351 18.34 16.78 -17.61
N LEU A 352 18.27 16.28 -18.85
CA LEU A 352 17.95 14.87 -19.13
C LEU A 352 19.00 13.91 -18.56
N SER A 353 20.28 14.25 -18.65
CA SER A 353 21.36 13.38 -18.18
C SER A 353 21.31 13.21 -16.65
N ARG A 354 21.04 14.31 -15.94
CA ARG A 354 20.90 14.30 -14.48
C ARG A 354 19.65 13.54 -14.04
N SER A 355 18.53 13.71 -14.73
CA SER A 355 17.30 12.94 -14.44
C SER A 355 17.49 11.44 -14.67
N GLN A 356 18.14 11.04 -15.77
CA GLN A 356 18.44 9.63 -16.05
C GLN A 356 19.42 9.03 -15.03
N ARG A 357 20.39 9.82 -14.58
CA ARG A 357 21.31 9.42 -13.52
C ARG A 357 20.60 9.22 -12.20
N PHE A 358 19.73 10.17 -11.81
CA PHE A 358 18.92 10.07 -10.58
C PHE A 358 18.05 8.80 -10.58
N ILE A 359 17.34 8.52 -11.71
CA ILE A 359 16.52 7.32 -11.85
C ILE A 359 17.34 6.02 -11.66
N ARG A 360 18.59 5.98 -12.11
CA ARG A 360 19.44 4.78 -12.00
C ARG A 360 20.07 4.60 -10.65
N GLU A 361 20.40 5.68 -9.96
CA GLU A 361 21.20 5.66 -8.74
C GLU A 361 20.35 5.74 -7.46
N VAL A 362 19.13 6.29 -7.53
CA VAL A 362 18.18 6.29 -6.41
C VAL A 362 17.37 5.00 -6.43
N ASP A 363 17.54 4.19 -5.38
CA ASP A 363 16.92 2.87 -5.28
C ASP A 363 15.63 2.91 -4.42
N SER A 364 14.65 3.64 -4.90
CA SER A 364 13.32 3.73 -4.29
C SER A 364 12.27 2.96 -5.10
N SER A 365 11.17 2.57 -4.48
CA SER A 365 10.08 1.84 -5.14
C SER A 365 9.42 2.68 -6.24
N SER A 366 9.44 4.00 -6.08
CA SER A 366 9.03 4.97 -7.09
C SER A 366 10.07 6.08 -7.19
N VAL A 367 10.56 6.34 -8.38
CA VAL A 367 11.50 7.45 -8.66
C VAL A 367 10.86 8.37 -9.69
N MET A 368 10.70 9.64 -9.34
CA MET A 368 9.94 10.61 -10.13
C MET A 368 10.84 11.70 -10.70
N VAL A 369 10.51 12.16 -11.89
CA VAL A 369 11.12 13.33 -12.53
C VAL A 369 10.05 14.36 -12.78
N ASN A 370 10.22 15.56 -12.24
CA ASN A 370 9.30 16.69 -12.39
C ASN A 370 7.84 16.36 -12.00
N ALA A 371 7.66 15.55 -10.97
CA ALA A 371 6.37 15.19 -10.44
C ALA A 371 6.39 15.13 -8.90
N SER A 372 5.24 15.35 -8.28
CA SER A 372 5.05 15.26 -6.83
C SER A 372 5.14 13.80 -6.36
N THR A 373 5.80 13.56 -5.23
CA THR A 373 5.87 12.23 -4.60
C THR A 373 4.48 11.67 -4.23
N GLN A 374 3.47 12.51 -4.11
CA GLN A 374 2.09 12.10 -3.82
C GLN A 374 1.36 11.42 -4.99
N PHE A 375 1.99 11.33 -6.17
CA PHE A 375 1.52 10.45 -7.24
C PHE A 375 1.87 8.97 -7.02
N ALA A 376 2.61 8.61 -5.97
CA ALA A 376 2.85 7.21 -5.59
C ALA A 376 1.58 6.59 -5.00
N ASP A 377 0.68 6.20 -5.87
CA ASP A 377 -0.66 5.72 -5.59
C ASP A 377 -1.09 4.76 -6.70
N GLY A 378 -1.73 3.64 -6.33
CA GLY A 378 -2.12 2.61 -7.31
C GLY A 378 -3.16 3.09 -8.32
N PHE A 379 -4.03 4.03 -7.94
CA PHE A 379 -5.00 4.62 -8.87
C PHE A 379 -4.29 5.52 -9.88
N GLU A 380 -3.42 6.41 -9.41
CA GLU A 380 -2.64 7.32 -10.26
C GLU A 380 -1.70 6.55 -11.22
N TYR A 381 -1.21 5.38 -10.80
CA TYR A 381 -0.37 4.52 -11.66
C TYR A 381 -1.17 3.64 -12.63
N GLY A 382 -2.50 3.78 -12.66
CA GLY A 382 -3.37 3.02 -13.55
C GLY A 382 -3.62 1.58 -13.11
N LEU A 383 -3.29 1.24 -11.87
CA LEU A 383 -3.58 -0.08 -11.29
C LEU A 383 -5.05 -0.22 -10.86
N GLY A 384 -5.79 0.89 -10.81
CA GLY A 384 -7.21 0.97 -10.44
C GLY A 384 -7.50 0.79 -8.95
N ALA A 385 -6.69 0.05 -8.23
CA ALA A 385 -6.74 -0.13 -6.78
C ALA A 385 -5.43 -0.73 -6.28
N GLU A 386 -5.15 -0.58 -4.97
CA GLU A 386 -3.98 -1.17 -4.33
C GLU A 386 -4.30 -1.73 -2.95
N ILE A 387 -3.65 -2.83 -2.57
CA ILE A 387 -3.75 -3.38 -1.22
C ILE A 387 -2.78 -2.71 -0.26
N GLY A 388 -1.77 -2.04 -0.78
CA GLY A 388 -0.71 -1.33 -0.08
C GLY A 388 0.45 -1.01 -1.00
N ILE A 389 1.52 -0.46 -0.42
CA ILE A 389 2.78 -0.18 -1.12
C ILE A 389 3.86 -1.06 -0.50
N SER A 390 4.81 -1.53 -1.30
CA SER A 390 5.95 -2.32 -0.84
C SER A 390 7.25 -1.62 -1.18
N THR A 391 8.18 -1.58 -0.23
CA THR A 391 9.56 -1.14 -0.44
C THR A 391 10.54 -2.31 -0.54
N ASP A 392 10.05 -3.54 -0.40
CA ASP A 392 10.86 -4.75 -0.51
C ASP A 392 11.43 -4.91 -1.94
N ARG A 393 12.57 -5.61 -2.03
CA ARG A 393 13.21 -5.91 -3.33
C ARG A 393 12.81 -7.27 -3.88
N LEU A 394 12.28 -8.14 -3.03
CA LEU A 394 11.86 -9.48 -3.40
C LEU A 394 10.37 -9.47 -3.71
N HIS A 395 10.00 -9.99 -4.87
CA HIS A 395 8.67 -10.03 -5.47
C HIS A 395 8.15 -8.65 -5.84
N VAL A 396 6.98 -8.19 -5.32
CA VAL A 396 6.39 -6.90 -5.72
C VAL A 396 7.04 -5.71 -5.02
N ARG A 397 7.25 -4.63 -5.76
CA ARG A 397 7.77 -3.36 -5.26
C ARG A 397 6.90 -2.21 -5.78
N GLY A 398 6.68 -1.17 -4.96
CA GLY A 398 5.77 -0.07 -5.26
C GLY A 398 4.32 -0.39 -4.88
N PRO A 399 3.33 0.34 -5.43
CA PRO A 399 1.91 0.07 -5.22
C PRO A 399 1.52 -1.34 -5.66
N VAL A 400 0.83 -2.08 -4.78
CA VAL A 400 0.50 -3.49 -4.97
C VAL A 400 -0.93 -3.62 -5.47
N GLY A 401 -1.11 -3.63 -6.78
CA GLY A 401 -2.37 -3.91 -7.46
C GLY A 401 -2.57 -5.39 -7.76
N LEU A 402 -3.48 -5.69 -8.69
CA LEU A 402 -3.84 -7.07 -9.05
C LEU A 402 -2.66 -7.92 -9.50
N GLU A 403 -1.76 -7.36 -10.34
CA GLU A 403 -0.57 -8.09 -10.79
C GLU A 403 0.37 -8.43 -9.64
N GLY A 404 0.55 -7.51 -8.68
CA GLY A 404 1.38 -7.71 -7.50
C GLY A 404 0.85 -8.81 -6.56
N LEU A 405 -0.44 -9.17 -6.67
CA LEU A 405 -1.05 -10.29 -5.95
C LEU A 405 -0.99 -11.61 -6.73
N THR A 406 -0.16 -11.68 -7.77
CA THR A 406 0.06 -12.86 -8.60
C THR A 406 1.55 -13.12 -8.77
N ILE A 407 1.90 -14.32 -9.22
CA ILE A 407 3.26 -14.72 -9.56
C ILE A 407 3.27 -15.42 -10.91
N GLN A 408 4.42 -15.51 -11.57
CA GLN A 408 4.56 -16.22 -12.84
C GLN A 408 5.17 -17.61 -12.63
N LYS A 409 4.54 -18.64 -13.24
CA LYS A 409 5.12 -19.98 -13.38
C LYS A 409 5.56 -20.21 -14.81
N TYR A 410 6.56 -21.05 -15.02
CA TYR A 410 6.92 -21.49 -16.37
C TYR A 410 5.90 -22.47 -16.94
N ILE A 411 5.58 -22.29 -18.23
CA ILE A 411 4.85 -23.28 -19.04
C ILE A 411 5.75 -23.71 -20.18
N VAL A 412 5.73 -25.02 -20.46
CA VAL A 412 6.61 -25.63 -21.46
C VAL A 412 5.77 -26.53 -22.38
N TYR A 413 5.86 -26.30 -23.68
CA TYR A 413 5.27 -27.15 -24.69
C TYR A 413 6.37 -27.92 -25.43
N GLY A 414 6.16 -29.20 -25.64
CA GLY A 414 6.96 -30.09 -26.45
C GLY A 414 6.08 -31.09 -27.18
N ASP A 415 6.62 -31.80 -28.16
CA ASP A 415 5.95 -32.87 -28.91
C ASP A 415 6.77 -34.17 -28.73
N GLY A 416 6.68 -34.73 -27.53
CA GLY A 416 7.50 -35.89 -27.14
C GLY A 416 9.00 -35.57 -26.98
N THR A 417 9.37 -34.31 -26.88
CA THR A 417 10.75 -33.86 -26.80
C THR A 417 11.40 -34.32 -25.49
N THR A 418 12.50 -35.06 -25.60
CA THR A 418 13.31 -35.54 -24.48
C THR A 418 14.59 -34.74 -24.37
N ARG A 419 15.12 -34.60 -23.16
CA ARG A 419 16.46 -34.03 -22.95
C ARG A 419 17.50 -35.12 -23.29
N PRO A 420 18.50 -34.83 -24.16
CA PRO A 420 19.57 -35.77 -24.49
C PRO A 420 20.46 -36.11 -23.30
#